data_a559874236c0590f580f5339fda439d0
#
_entry.id   a559874236c0590f580f5339fda439d0
#
_cell.length_a   1.000
_cell.length_b   1.000
_cell.length_c   1.000
_cell.angle_alpha   90.00
_cell.angle_beta   90.00
_cell.angle_gamma   90.00
#
_symmetry.space_group_name_H-M   'P 1'
#
loop_
_entity.id
_entity.type
_entity.pdbx_description
1 polymer ?
#
loop_
_entity_poly.entity_id
_entity_poly.type
_entity_poly.pdbx_seq_one_letter_code
_entity_poly.pdbx_strand_id
1 'polypeptide(L)'
;TEEEREKLILDTMELVGLNRDFADRYPHEFSGGQRQRIGIARAIILKPEIIICDEPVSALDVSVQAKIINLLKELQQKLNISYIFISHDLGVVKHIADRVMVMYRGHVVEEGTRDEIFSHPKHDYTKLLLGSIPKIGEKMDFEAFDSSYQACYDELENGNENGGEKE
;
A
#
# COMPACT_ATOMS: atom_id res chain seq x y z
N THR A 1 0.21 32.68 -13.55
CA THR A 1 1.50 33.43 -13.55
C THR A 1 2.60 32.58 -12.93
N GLU A 2 3.85 33.03 -13.05
CA GLU A 2 4.99 32.35 -12.44
C GLU A 2 4.91 32.40 -10.90
N GLU A 3 4.54 33.53 -10.36
CA GLU A 3 4.33 33.72 -8.92
C GLU A 3 3.24 32.81 -8.34
N GLU A 4 2.14 32.60 -9.06
CA GLU A 4 1.08 31.68 -8.63
C GLU A 4 1.54 30.23 -8.63
N ARG A 5 2.37 29.85 -9.60
CA ARG A 5 2.97 28.51 -9.68
C ARG A 5 3.94 28.27 -8.53
N GLU A 6 4.82 29.22 -8.26
CA GLU A 6 5.77 29.14 -7.16
C GLU A 6 5.04 29.04 -5.80
N LYS A 7 4.05 29.90 -5.58
CA LYS A 7 3.22 29.84 -4.39
C LYS A 7 2.55 28.47 -4.22
N LEU A 8 1.97 27.91 -5.30
CA LEU A 8 1.33 26.60 -5.26
C LEU A 8 2.32 25.49 -4.89
N ILE A 9 3.55 25.54 -5.41
CA ILE A 9 4.61 24.57 -5.07
C ILE A 9 4.93 24.67 -3.58
N LEU A 10 5.20 25.86 -3.08
CA LEU A 10 5.59 26.09 -1.68
C LEU A 10 4.47 25.68 -0.70
N ASP A 11 3.22 26.03 -1.01
CA ASP A 11 2.07 25.63 -0.20
C ASP A 11 1.86 24.10 -0.22
N THR A 12 2.11 23.45 -1.35
CA THR A 12 2.03 21.99 -1.45
C THR A 12 3.17 21.31 -0.68
N MET A 13 4.38 21.89 -0.69
CA MET A 13 5.51 21.39 0.10
C MET A 13 5.19 21.43 1.60
N GLU A 14 4.64 22.53 2.11
CA GLU A 14 4.21 22.62 3.51
C GLU A 14 3.12 21.60 3.85
N LEU A 15 2.17 21.39 2.94
CA LEU A 15 1.07 20.44 3.13
C LEU A 15 1.58 19.00 3.34
N VAL A 16 2.69 18.64 2.71
CA VAL A 16 3.34 17.33 2.93
C VAL A 16 4.43 17.36 4.02
N GLY A 17 4.57 18.48 4.75
CA GLY A 17 5.52 18.63 5.86
C GLY A 17 6.97 18.78 5.42
N LEU A 18 7.21 19.41 4.26
CA LEU A 18 8.52 19.85 3.81
C LEU A 18 8.71 21.35 4.08
N ASN A 19 9.94 21.74 4.42
CA ASN A 19 10.26 23.17 4.57
C ASN A 19 10.32 23.82 3.17
N ARG A 20 9.78 25.05 3.05
CA ARG A 20 9.85 25.89 1.84
C ARG A 20 11.29 26.15 1.37
N ASP A 21 12.23 26.30 2.31
CA ASP A 21 13.66 26.50 2.01
C ASP A 21 14.31 25.34 1.24
N PHE A 22 13.59 24.23 1.07
CA PHE A 22 14.07 23.07 0.33
C PHE A 22 13.70 23.11 -1.16
N ALA A 23 13.00 24.14 -1.62
CA ALA A 23 12.50 24.23 -2.98
C ALA A 23 13.62 24.20 -4.05
N ASP A 24 14.77 24.79 -3.72
CA ASP A 24 15.93 24.88 -4.63
C ASP A 24 16.93 23.72 -4.48
N ARG A 25 16.64 22.73 -3.60
CA ARG A 25 17.53 21.59 -3.40
C ARG A 25 17.45 20.56 -4.50
N TYR A 26 18.57 19.89 -4.72
CA TYR A 26 18.64 18.76 -5.65
C TYR A 26 18.12 17.46 -4.99
N PRO A 27 17.62 16.50 -5.80
CA PRO A 27 17.04 15.25 -5.27
C PRO A 27 17.98 14.44 -4.36
N HIS A 28 19.29 14.48 -4.58
CA HIS A 28 20.28 13.75 -3.79
C HIS A 28 20.52 14.35 -2.39
N GLU A 29 20.07 15.58 -2.15
CA GLU A 29 20.17 16.26 -0.86
C GLU A 29 19.04 15.90 0.11
N PHE A 30 18.05 15.08 -0.35
CA PHE A 30 16.90 14.68 0.44
C PHE A 30 17.05 13.25 1.00
N SER A 31 16.59 13.05 2.23
CA SER A 31 16.43 11.71 2.79
C SER A 31 15.37 10.89 2.05
N GLY A 32 15.34 9.55 2.23
CA GLY A 32 14.33 8.68 1.63
C GLY A 32 12.89 9.14 1.92
N GLY A 33 12.60 9.45 3.18
CA GLY A 33 11.27 9.93 3.58
C GLY A 33 10.93 11.32 3.01
N GLN A 34 11.91 12.21 2.85
CA GLN A 34 11.70 13.50 2.18
C GLN A 34 11.44 13.32 0.69
N ARG A 35 12.18 12.45 0.00
CA ARG A 35 11.90 12.10 -1.41
C ARG A 35 10.50 11.54 -1.58
N GLN A 36 10.03 10.70 -0.65
CA GLN A 36 8.67 10.17 -0.69
C GLN A 36 7.63 11.29 -0.53
N ARG A 37 7.86 12.25 0.38
CA ARG A 37 6.99 13.44 0.53
C ARG A 37 6.95 14.29 -0.74
N ILE A 38 8.07 14.45 -1.44
CA ILE A 38 8.12 15.12 -2.75
C ILE A 38 7.27 14.34 -3.79
N GLY A 39 7.36 13.01 -3.81
CA GLY A 39 6.51 12.17 -4.67
C GLY A 39 5.02 12.40 -4.41
N ILE A 40 4.63 12.43 -3.13
CA ILE A 40 3.25 12.71 -2.72
C ILE A 40 2.84 14.14 -3.13
N ALA A 41 3.70 15.16 -2.88
CA ALA A 41 3.43 16.53 -3.30
C ALA A 41 3.16 16.65 -4.80
N ARG A 42 3.96 15.97 -5.63
CA ARG A 42 3.77 15.91 -7.08
C ARG A 42 2.44 15.27 -7.49
N ALA A 43 1.98 14.29 -6.74
CA ALA A 43 0.70 13.64 -7.02
C ALA A 43 -0.50 14.54 -6.66
N ILE A 44 -0.44 15.25 -5.51
CA ILE A 44 -1.59 16.03 -5.01
C ILE A 44 -1.69 17.44 -5.59
N ILE A 45 -0.60 18.00 -6.16
CA ILE A 45 -0.57 19.39 -6.65
C ILE A 45 -1.62 19.66 -7.74
N LEU A 46 -1.98 18.63 -8.52
CA LEU A 46 -3.01 18.70 -9.56
C LEU A 46 -4.44 18.49 -9.01
N LYS A 47 -4.58 18.32 -7.70
CA LYS A 47 -5.86 18.08 -7.00
C LYS A 47 -6.66 16.92 -7.59
N PRO A 48 -6.07 15.72 -7.75
CA PRO A 48 -6.78 14.56 -8.27
C PRO A 48 -7.84 14.06 -7.27
N GLU A 49 -8.85 13.38 -7.78
CA GLU A 49 -9.83 12.67 -6.94
C GLU A 49 -9.31 11.30 -6.49
N ILE A 50 -8.44 10.67 -7.30
CA ILE A 50 -7.89 9.33 -7.03
C ILE A 50 -6.38 9.37 -7.25
N ILE A 51 -5.63 8.75 -6.32
CA ILE A 51 -4.19 8.54 -6.44
C ILE A 51 -3.90 7.04 -6.34
N ILE A 52 -3.10 6.53 -7.28
CA ILE A 52 -2.57 5.18 -7.24
C ILE A 52 -1.22 5.22 -6.51
N CYS A 53 -1.12 4.51 -5.40
CA CYS A 53 0.08 4.36 -4.60
C CYS A 53 0.63 2.95 -4.81
N ASP A 54 1.62 2.82 -5.67
CA ASP A 54 2.29 1.55 -5.95
C ASP A 54 3.53 1.43 -5.06
N GLU A 55 3.46 0.55 -4.08
CA GLU A 55 4.49 0.29 -3.05
C GLU A 55 5.11 1.57 -2.42
N PRO A 56 4.30 2.53 -1.96
CA PRO A 56 4.81 3.87 -1.64
C PRO A 56 5.72 3.92 -0.41
N VAL A 57 5.88 2.83 0.33
CA VAL A 57 6.68 2.79 1.57
C VAL A 57 7.67 1.62 1.63
N SER A 58 7.76 0.78 0.59
CA SER A 58 8.57 -0.45 0.59
C SER A 58 10.07 -0.23 0.81
N ALA A 59 10.61 0.90 0.37
CA ALA A 59 12.03 1.25 0.50
C ALA A 59 12.37 2.09 1.74
N LEU A 60 11.44 2.24 2.70
CA LEU A 60 11.60 3.07 3.88
C LEU A 60 11.73 2.23 5.15
N ASP A 61 12.43 2.73 6.15
CA ASP A 61 12.44 2.13 7.49
C ASP A 61 11.06 2.27 8.16
N VAL A 62 10.76 1.36 9.11
CA VAL A 62 9.45 1.24 9.77
C VAL A 62 8.98 2.56 10.38
N SER A 63 9.90 3.35 10.95
CA SER A 63 9.56 4.60 11.61
C SER A 63 9.14 5.67 10.61
N VAL A 64 9.78 5.71 9.45
CA VAL A 64 9.45 6.62 8.35
C VAL A 64 8.20 6.15 7.62
N GLN A 65 8.02 4.83 7.41
CA GLN A 65 6.78 4.27 6.87
C GLN A 65 5.54 4.77 7.65
N ALA A 66 5.56 4.63 8.98
CA ALA A 66 4.45 5.08 9.82
C ALA A 66 4.12 6.57 9.64
N LYS A 67 5.14 7.43 9.50
CA LYS A 67 4.96 8.86 9.26
C LYS A 67 4.34 9.15 7.89
N ILE A 68 4.74 8.41 6.85
CA ILE A 68 4.18 8.55 5.51
C ILE A 68 2.73 8.06 5.46
N ILE A 69 2.41 6.93 6.09
CA ILE A 69 1.04 6.40 6.16
C ILE A 69 0.11 7.38 6.89
N ASN A 70 0.56 7.96 8.00
CA ASN A 70 -0.23 8.97 8.71
C ASN A 70 -0.44 10.23 7.85
N LEU A 71 0.59 10.69 7.15
CA LEU A 71 0.48 11.80 6.20
C LEU A 71 -0.56 11.51 5.11
N LEU A 72 -0.55 10.31 4.50
CA LEU A 72 -1.54 9.94 3.49
C LEU A 72 -2.96 9.96 4.03
N LYS A 73 -3.19 9.47 5.26
CA LYS A 73 -4.50 9.55 5.93
C LYS A 73 -4.96 10.99 6.19
N GLU A 74 -4.04 11.85 6.65
CA GLU A 74 -4.35 13.27 6.84
C GLU A 74 -4.71 13.95 5.53
N LEU A 75 -3.97 13.68 4.46
CA LEU A 75 -4.24 14.23 3.13
C LEU A 75 -5.56 13.72 2.55
N GLN A 76 -5.89 12.43 2.76
CA GLN A 76 -7.17 11.85 2.38
C GLN A 76 -8.34 12.65 2.98
N GLN A 77 -8.27 12.91 4.28
CA GLN A 77 -9.32 13.67 4.97
C GLN A 77 -9.37 15.15 4.55
N LYS A 78 -8.19 15.80 4.45
CA LYS A 78 -8.11 17.23 4.12
C LYS A 78 -8.49 17.56 2.68
N LEU A 79 -8.15 16.68 1.75
CA LEU A 79 -8.32 16.91 0.31
C LEU A 79 -9.45 16.09 -0.30
N ASN A 80 -10.09 15.23 0.47
CA ASN A 80 -11.14 14.30 0.02
C ASN A 80 -10.69 13.42 -1.16
N ILE A 81 -9.47 12.87 -1.06
CA ILE A 81 -8.85 12.01 -2.08
C ILE A 81 -9.13 10.54 -1.77
N SER A 82 -9.35 9.74 -2.80
CA SER A 82 -9.37 8.28 -2.70
C SER A 82 -8.01 7.69 -3.09
N TYR A 83 -7.58 6.61 -2.42
CA TYR A 83 -6.35 5.90 -2.75
C TYR A 83 -6.64 4.50 -3.29
N ILE A 84 -5.93 4.12 -4.35
CA ILE A 84 -5.71 2.71 -4.69
C ILE A 84 -4.30 2.39 -4.20
N PHE A 85 -4.21 1.62 -3.11
CA PHE A 85 -2.95 1.37 -2.42
C PHE A 85 -2.48 -0.07 -2.67
N ILE A 86 -1.35 -0.22 -3.36
CA ILE A 86 -0.74 -1.51 -3.68
C ILE A 86 0.43 -1.74 -2.72
N SER A 87 0.44 -2.87 -2.03
CA SER A 87 1.52 -3.22 -1.10
C SER A 87 1.55 -4.73 -0.85
N HIS A 88 2.75 -5.25 -0.62
CA HIS A 88 2.95 -6.60 -0.10
C HIS A 88 3.02 -6.63 1.44
N ASP A 89 3.09 -5.48 2.11
CA ASP A 89 3.09 -5.38 3.56
C ASP A 89 1.66 -5.35 4.11
N LEU A 90 1.20 -6.50 4.61
CA LEU A 90 -0.14 -6.67 5.17
C LEU A 90 -0.38 -5.83 6.42
N GLY A 91 0.67 -5.50 7.19
CA GLY A 91 0.57 -4.59 8.34
C GLY A 91 0.20 -3.17 7.90
N VAL A 92 0.84 -2.69 6.84
CA VAL A 92 0.54 -1.40 6.22
C VAL A 92 -0.88 -1.39 5.66
N VAL A 93 -1.27 -2.42 4.88
CA VAL A 93 -2.62 -2.54 4.30
C VAL A 93 -3.67 -2.51 5.41
N LYS A 94 -3.50 -3.31 6.46
CA LYS A 94 -4.41 -3.35 7.62
C LYS A 94 -4.61 -1.97 8.26
N HIS A 95 -3.56 -1.13 8.23
CA HIS A 95 -3.60 0.18 8.88
C HIS A 95 -4.25 1.27 8.01
N ILE A 96 -4.10 1.22 6.67
CA ILE A 96 -4.56 2.29 5.77
C ILE A 96 -5.88 1.96 5.06
N ALA A 97 -6.16 0.70 4.73
CA ALA A 97 -7.25 0.32 3.86
C ALA A 97 -8.61 0.31 4.57
N ASP A 98 -9.66 0.70 3.85
CA ASP A 98 -11.07 0.49 4.21
C ASP A 98 -11.60 -0.80 3.57
N ARG A 99 -11.23 -1.06 2.31
CA ARG A 99 -11.52 -2.27 1.55
C ARG A 99 -10.24 -2.87 1.02
N VAL A 100 -10.21 -4.18 0.87
CA VAL A 100 -9.03 -4.93 0.41
C VAL A 100 -9.44 -5.86 -0.72
N MET A 101 -8.62 -5.89 -1.77
CA MET A 101 -8.64 -6.90 -2.82
C MET A 101 -7.36 -7.72 -2.73
N VAL A 102 -7.49 -9.03 -2.60
CA VAL A 102 -6.36 -9.96 -2.62
C VAL A 102 -6.20 -10.47 -4.05
N MET A 103 -5.01 -10.29 -4.59
CA MET A 103 -4.69 -10.72 -5.96
C MET A 103 -3.70 -11.88 -5.95
N TYR A 104 -3.94 -12.84 -6.82
CA TYR A 104 -3.04 -13.95 -7.09
C TYR A 104 -2.94 -14.20 -8.60
N ARG A 105 -1.72 -14.22 -9.15
CA ARG A 105 -1.45 -14.44 -10.59
C ARG A 105 -2.31 -13.57 -11.52
N GLY A 106 -2.54 -12.31 -11.17
CA GLY A 106 -3.30 -11.38 -12.00
C GLY A 106 -4.83 -11.44 -11.81
N HIS A 107 -5.34 -12.35 -10.99
CA HIS A 107 -6.76 -12.49 -10.68
C HIS A 107 -7.06 -12.01 -9.26
N VAL A 108 -8.23 -11.39 -9.08
CA VAL A 108 -8.75 -11.08 -7.74
C VAL A 108 -9.36 -12.37 -7.19
N VAL A 109 -8.77 -12.89 -6.10
CA VAL A 109 -9.21 -14.13 -5.46
C VAL A 109 -10.12 -13.89 -4.26
N GLU A 110 -10.00 -12.74 -3.63
CA GLU A 110 -10.89 -12.34 -2.53
C GLU A 110 -11.00 -10.82 -2.46
N GLU A 111 -12.20 -10.33 -2.13
CA GLU A 111 -12.47 -8.91 -1.91
C GLU A 111 -13.44 -8.74 -0.73
N GLY A 112 -13.20 -7.69 0.09
CA GLY A 112 -14.05 -7.40 1.24
C GLY A 112 -13.62 -6.13 1.96
N THR A 113 -14.31 -5.84 3.05
CA THR A 113 -13.85 -4.82 4.01
C THR A 113 -12.55 -5.29 4.66
N ARG A 114 -11.75 -4.35 5.16
CA ARG A 114 -10.54 -4.66 5.92
C ARG A 114 -10.80 -5.72 7.00
N ASP A 115 -11.87 -5.52 7.77
CA ASP A 115 -12.17 -6.38 8.92
C ASP A 115 -12.60 -7.79 8.48
N GLU A 116 -13.32 -7.94 7.35
CA GLU A 116 -13.65 -9.25 6.78
C GLU A 116 -12.40 -9.99 6.34
N ILE A 117 -11.53 -9.35 5.57
CA ILE A 117 -10.31 -9.98 5.03
C ILE A 117 -9.34 -10.37 6.15
N PHE A 118 -9.11 -9.50 7.14
CA PHE A 118 -8.12 -9.76 8.19
C PHE A 118 -8.62 -10.63 9.33
N SER A 119 -9.93 -10.70 9.58
CA SER A 119 -10.50 -11.49 10.69
C SER A 119 -11.22 -12.74 10.24
N HIS A 120 -11.77 -12.77 9.03
CA HIS A 120 -12.58 -13.87 8.51
C HIS A 120 -12.24 -14.17 7.03
N PRO A 121 -10.96 -14.43 6.70
CA PRO A 121 -10.55 -14.75 5.33
C PRO A 121 -11.25 -16.02 4.85
N LYS A 122 -11.77 -16.01 3.63
CA LYS A 122 -12.49 -17.13 3.02
C LYS A 122 -11.58 -17.93 2.11
N HIS A 123 -10.85 -17.26 1.21
CA HIS A 123 -9.98 -17.88 0.24
C HIS A 123 -8.71 -18.43 0.89
N ASP A 124 -8.28 -19.63 0.51
CA ASP A 124 -7.15 -20.31 1.15
C ASP A 124 -5.83 -19.56 0.94
N TYR A 125 -5.64 -18.93 -0.22
CA TYR A 125 -4.49 -18.05 -0.45
C TYR A 125 -4.47 -16.85 0.53
N THR A 126 -5.63 -16.25 0.83
CA THR A 126 -5.72 -15.16 1.81
C THR A 126 -5.37 -15.63 3.22
N LYS A 127 -5.88 -16.81 3.62
CA LYS A 127 -5.53 -17.44 4.91
C LYS A 127 -4.03 -17.66 5.03
N LEU A 128 -3.43 -18.15 3.95
CA LEU A 128 -2.00 -18.41 3.86
C LEU A 128 -1.17 -17.13 3.97
N LEU A 129 -1.53 -16.08 3.21
CA LEU A 129 -0.87 -14.77 3.31
C LEU A 129 -0.93 -14.21 4.75
N LEU A 130 -2.10 -14.27 5.39
CA LEU A 130 -2.27 -13.79 6.75
C LEU A 130 -1.54 -14.66 7.79
N GLY A 131 -1.47 -15.97 7.54
CA GLY A 131 -0.70 -16.93 8.36
C GLY A 131 0.80 -16.71 8.30
N SER A 132 1.32 -16.09 7.23
CA SER A 132 2.74 -15.75 7.09
C SER A 132 3.19 -14.54 7.92
N ILE A 133 2.24 -13.79 8.52
CA ILE A 133 2.58 -12.65 9.38
C ILE A 133 3.11 -13.20 10.71
N PRO A 134 4.37 -12.92 11.13
CA PRO A 134 4.91 -13.37 12.40
C PRO A 134 4.10 -12.77 13.56
N LYS A 135 3.57 -13.63 14.41
CA LYS A 135 2.92 -13.18 15.64
C LYS A 135 3.93 -13.16 16.78
N ILE A 136 3.99 -12.06 17.52
CA ILE A 136 4.90 -11.90 18.65
C ILE A 136 4.57 -12.97 19.71
N GLY A 137 5.54 -13.85 19.99
CA GLY A 137 5.40 -14.89 21.02
C GLY A 137 4.90 -16.26 20.53
N GLU A 138 4.50 -16.41 19.27
CA GLU A 138 4.21 -17.71 18.66
C GLU A 138 5.42 -18.21 17.86
N LYS A 139 5.82 -19.47 18.04
CA LYS A 139 6.79 -20.11 17.14
C LYS A 139 6.07 -20.47 15.86
N MET A 140 6.53 -19.96 14.74
CA MET A 140 6.02 -20.35 13.43
C MET A 140 6.48 -21.79 13.14
N ASP A 141 5.54 -22.67 12.88
CA ASP A 141 5.81 -24.02 12.35
C ASP A 141 6.03 -23.90 10.85
N PHE A 142 7.29 -23.78 10.46
CA PHE A 142 7.69 -23.61 9.06
C PHE A 142 7.36 -24.84 8.20
N GLU A 143 7.38 -26.06 8.76
CA GLU A 143 7.07 -27.27 8.01
C GLU A 143 5.57 -27.37 7.70
N ALA A 144 4.72 -27.07 8.70
CA ALA A 144 3.27 -27.01 8.50
C ALA A 144 2.87 -25.87 7.55
N PHE A 145 3.56 -24.72 7.64
CA PHE A 145 3.33 -23.59 6.74
C PHE A 145 3.70 -23.94 5.29
N ASP A 146 4.88 -24.52 5.08
CA ASP A 146 5.37 -24.88 3.74
C ASP A 146 4.48 -25.94 3.08
N SER A 147 4.02 -26.94 3.84
CA SER A 147 3.07 -27.95 3.38
C SER A 147 1.71 -27.34 2.99
N SER A 148 1.20 -26.42 3.79
CA SER A 148 -0.06 -25.71 3.51
C SER A 148 0.08 -24.77 2.29
N TYR A 149 1.25 -24.13 2.13
CA TYR A 149 1.57 -23.30 0.99
C TYR A 149 1.58 -24.12 -0.30
N GLN A 150 2.26 -25.27 -0.30
CA GLN A 150 2.35 -26.13 -1.46
C GLN A 150 0.98 -26.69 -1.86
N ALA A 151 0.17 -27.15 -0.89
CA ALA A 151 -1.18 -27.65 -1.14
C ALA A 151 -2.09 -26.57 -1.77
N CYS A 152 -2.09 -25.35 -1.20
CA CYS A 152 -2.85 -24.24 -1.74
C CYS A 152 -2.37 -23.82 -3.14
N TYR A 153 -1.06 -23.89 -3.37
CA TYR A 153 -0.46 -23.62 -4.66
C TYR A 153 -0.92 -24.61 -5.72
N ASP A 154 -0.88 -25.92 -5.42
CA ASP A 154 -1.27 -27.00 -6.32
C ASP A 154 -2.78 -26.96 -6.64
N GLU A 155 -3.63 -26.62 -5.66
CA GLU A 155 -5.09 -26.45 -5.88
C GLU A 155 -5.40 -25.27 -6.80
N LEU A 156 -4.69 -24.17 -6.66
CA LEU A 156 -4.89 -22.99 -7.51
C LEU A 156 -4.35 -23.20 -8.94
N GLU A 157 -3.30 -24.01 -9.12
CA GLU A 157 -2.84 -24.39 -10.46
C GLU A 157 -3.81 -25.34 -11.15
N ASN A 158 -4.25 -26.39 -10.46
CA ASN A 158 -5.15 -27.41 -11.03
C ASN A 158 -6.58 -26.89 -11.21
N GLY A 159 -7.04 -25.95 -10.38
CA GLY A 159 -8.38 -25.33 -10.49
C GLY A 159 -8.55 -24.42 -11.71
N ASN A 160 -7.47 -23.85 -12.25
CA ASN A 160 -7.51 -22.99 -13.43
C ASN A 160 -7.52 -23.73 -14.78
N GLU A 161 -7.15 -25.01 -14.81
CA GLU A 161 -7.23 -25.80 -16.05
C GLU A 161 -8.68 -26.19 -16.44
N ASN A 162 -9.62 -26.14 -15.48
CA ASN A 162 -11.03 -26.51 -15.73
C ASN A 162 -11.96 -25.30 -16.01
N GLY A 163 -11.44 -24.06 -16.02
CA GLY A 163 -12.24 -22.85 -16.28
C GLY A 163 -12.16 -22.31 -17.72
N GLY A 164 -11.43 -22.98 -18.61
CA GLY A 164 -11.09 -22.49 -19.94
C GLY A 164 -11.90 -23.07 -21.10
N GLU A 165 -13.16 -23.48 -20.90
CA GLU A 165 -14.09 -23.80 -22.01
C GLU A 165 -15.53 -23.63 -21.56
N LYS A 166 -16.05 -22.40 -21.67
CA LYS A 166 -17.46 -22.16 -22.02
C LYS A 166 -17.59 -20.79 -22.64
N GLU A 167 -17.99 -20.79 -23.88
CA GLU A 167 -18.37 -19.74 -24.81
C GLU A 167 -19.03 -18.49 -24.20
#